data_6c7680b0314b8952aa19983d7f6ab197
#
_entry.id   6c7680b0314b8952aa19983d7f6ab197
#
_cell.length_a   1.000
_cell.length_b   1.000
_cell.length_c   1.000
_cell.angle_alpha   90.00
_cell.angle_beta   90.00
_cell.angle_gamma   90.00
#
_symmetry.space_group_name_H-M   'P 1'
#
loop_
_entity.id
_entity.type
_entity.pdbx_description
1 polymer ?
#
loop_
_entity_poly.entity_id
_entity_poly.type
_entity_poly.pdbx_seq_one_letter_code
_entity_poly.pdbx_strand_id
1 'polypeptide(L)'
;MFEEKLERSGIHCAGGSSDLLDAARQTPDYATLEVLFRNSLEELYSHMVGQAQKSEHKDIQKVMEYIVAHYRENLTLEVLAKHIHMNPFYFSSYFKKQVGQNFKDYLNRVRMEHALELLLNSDKRSYEIAEEVGFKDYR
;
A
#
# COMPACT_ATOMS: atom_id res chain seq x y z
N MET A 1 20.28 10.95 -23.56
CA MET A 1 20.16 9.47 -23.41
C MET A 1 20.03 9.00 -21.96
N PHE A 2 20.71 9.59 -21.00
CA PHE A 2 20.52 9.27 -19.55
C PHE A 2 19.33 10.05 -18.95
N GLU A 3 19.14 11.30 -19.31
CA GLU A 3 18.02 12.16 -18.90
C GLU A 3 16.67 11.65 -19.42
N GLU A 4 16.58 11.22 -20.66
CA GLU A 4 15.37 10.62 -21.23
C GLU A 4 14.90 9.34 -20.52
N LYS A 5 15.82 8.58 -19.93
CA LYS A 5 15.49 7.39 -19.14
C LYS A 5 15.00 7.74 -17.74
N LEU A 6 15.49 8.82 -17.13
CA LEU A 6 15.06 9.31 -15.83
C LEU A 6 13.66 9.95 -15.91
N GLU A 7 13.37 10.71 -16.95
CA GLU A 7 12.03 11.26 -17.18
C GLU A 7 10.96 10.19 -17.41
N ARG A 8 11.28 9.10 -18.11
CA ARG A 8 10.38 7.95 -18.30
C ARG A 8 10.07 7.18 -17.02
N SER A 9 10.95 7.23 -16.03
CA SER A 9 10.72 6.59 -14.72
C SER A 9 10.02 7.51 -13.71
N GLY A 10 9.63 8.73 -14.10
CA GLY A 10 8.93 9.67 -13.21
C GLY A 10 9.80 10.22 -12.07
N ILE A 11 11.11 10.06 -12.18
CA ILE A 11 12.07 10.57 -11.19
C ILE A 11 12.46 11.99 -11.62
N HIS A 12 11.74 12.97 -11.09
CA HIS A 12 12.20 14.35 -11.11
C HIS A 12 13.23 14.54 -9.99
N CYS A 13 14.51 14.62 -10.37
CA CYS A 13 15.53 15.11 -9.45
C CYS A 13 15.25 16.61 -9.19
N ALA A 14 15.09 16.99 -7.94
CA ALA A 14 14.81 18.37 -7.51
C ALA A 14 15.98 19.34 -7.72
N GLY A 15 17.14 18.85 -8.18
CA GLY A 15 18.23 19.62 -8.78
C GLY A 15 18.58 18.92 -10.08
N GLY A 16 18.45 19.57 -11.22
CA GLY A 16 18.68 18.97 -12.53
C GLY A 16 20.09 18.33 -12.59
N SER A 17 20.21 17.26 -13.39
CA SER A 17 21.52 16.61 -13.61
C SER A 17 22.59 17.58 -14.13
N SER A 18 22.18 18.72 -14.69
CA SER A 18 23.04 19.87 -15.03
C SER A 18 23.74 20.47 -13.81
N ASP A 19 23.04 20.64 -12.69
CA ASP A 19 23.59 21.27 -11.49
C ASP A 19 24.66 20.39 -10.83
N LEU A 20 24.49 19.07 -10.86
CA LEU A 20 25.50 18.12 -10.39
C LEU A 20 26.73 18.07 -11.28
N LEU A 21 26.55 18.14 -12.61
CA LEU A 21 27.64 18.18 -13.56
C LEU A 21 28.42 19.49 -13.47
N ASP A 22 27.75 20.61 -13.24
CA ASP A 22 28.39 21.91 -13.08
C ASP A 22 29.12 22.01 -11.73
N ALA A 23 28.54 21.49 -10.66
CA ALA A 23 29.21 21.35 -9.37
C ALA A 23 30.43 20.43 -9.45
N ALA A 24 30.34 19.31 -10.17
CA ALA A 24 31.44 18.39 -10.39
C ALA A 24 32.60 19.02 -11.20
N ARG A 25 32.27 19.90 -12.16
CA ARG A 25 33.31 20.62 -12.96
C ARG A 25 34.05 21.70 -12.16
N GLN A 26 33.42 22.23 -11.11
CA GLN A 26 33.97 23.32 -10.30
C GLN A 26 34.72 22.81 -9.05
N THR A 27 34.67 21.50 -8.74
CA THR A 27 35.32 20.92 -7.57
C THR A 27 36.83 20.68 -7.85
N PRO A 28 37.70 21.19 -6.99
CA PRO A 28 39.15 21.11 -7.22
C PRO A 28 39.77 19.78 -6.79
N ASP A 29 39.08 18.92 -6.06
CA ASP A 29 39.62 17.66 -5.56
C ASP A 29 38.62 16.49 -5.63
N TYR A 30 39.15 15.27 -5.65
CA TYR A 30 38.42 14.02 -5.71
C TYR A 30 37.56 13.77 -4.45
N ALA A 31 38.02 14.19 -3.28
CA ALA A 31 37.30 13.97 -2.02
C ALA A 31 35.98 14.76 -1.97
N THR A 32 35.99 16.00 -2.44
CA THR A 32 34.77 16.84 -2.53
C THR A 32 33.78 16.26 -3.56
N LEU A 33 34.30 15.73 -4.68
CA LEU A 33 33.45 15.07 -5.69
C LEU A 33 32.76 13.80 -5.13
N GLU A 34 33.52 13.01 -4.38
CA GLU A 34 32.97 11.80 -3.72
C GLU A 34 31.82 12.14 -2.74
N VAL A 35 32.01 13.18 -1.92
CA VAL A 35 31.00 13.64 -0.96
C VAL A 35 29.74 14.13 -1.68
N LEU A 36 29.87 14.92 -2.74
CA LEU A 36 28.76 15.41 -3.54
C LEU A 36 27.97 14.26 -4.17
N PHE A 37 28.66 13.29 -4.74
CA PHE A 37 28.03 12.12 -5.37
C PHE A 37 27.32 11.25 -4.35
N ARG A 38 27.91 11.02 -3.18
CA ARG A 38 27.31 10.26 -2.08
C ARG A 38 26.04 10.92 -1.58
N ASN A 39 26.08 12.22 -1.31
CA ASN A 39 24.91 12.98 -0.84
C ASN A 39 23.76 12.93 -1.87
N SER A 40 24.06 13.05 -3.15
CA SER A 40 23.06 12.96 -4.20
C SER A 40 22.44 11.56 -4.31
N LEU A 41 23.22 10.51 -4.12
CA LEU A 41 22.70 9.13 -4.06
C LEU A 41 21.81 8.90 -2.83
N GLU A 42 22.18 9.42 -1.67
CA GLU A 42 21.38 9.31 -0.45
C GLU A 42 20.04 10.06 -0.58
N GLU A 43 20.05 11.23 -1.20
CA GLU A 43 18.84 12.01 -1.48
C GLU A 43 17.90 11.28 -2.46
N LEU A 44 18.44 10.75 -3.56
CA LEU A 44 17.67 9.92 -4.49
C LEU A 44 17.09 8.68 -3.83
N TYR A 45 17.89 7.98 -3.03
CA TYR A 45 17.44 6.79 -2.30
C TYR A 45 16.32 7.12 -1.31
N SER A 46 16.47 8.18 -0.52
CA SER A 46 15.45 8.62 0.44
C SER A 46 14.13 9.01 -0.24
N HIS A 47 14.22 9.67 -1.40
CA HIS A 47 13.06 10.04 -2.20
C HIS A 47 12.34 8.80 -2.77
N MET A 48 13.08 7.84 -3.30
CA MET A 48 12.53 6.58 -3.82
C MET A 48 11.85 5.75 -2.72
N VAL A 49 12.47 5.62 -1.56
CA VAL A 49 11.90 4.90 -0.40
C VAL A 49 10.65 5.60 0.12
N GLY A 50 10.67 6.93 0.21
CA GLY A 50 9.50 7.72 0.63
C GLY A 50 8.30 7.60 -0.32
N GLN A 51 8.54 7.53 -1.63
CA GLN A 51 7.46 7.32 -2.62
C GLN A 51 6.91 5.88 -2.55
N ALA A 52 7.76 4.88 -2.39
CA ALA A 52 7.34 3.49 -2.24
C ALA A 52 6.44 3.31 -1.01
N GLN A 53 6.81 3.87 0.15
CA GLN A 53 6.00 3.83 1.37
C GLN A 53 4.65 4.54 1.21
N LYS A 54 4.59 5.68 0.52
CA LYS A 54 3.33 6.38 0.24
C LYS A 54 2.41 5.57 -0.67
N SER A 55 2.96 4.84 -1.63
CA SER A 55 2.18 3.95 -2.50
C SER A 55 1.62 2.76 -1.70
N GLU A 56 2.44 2.11 -0.88
CA GLU A 56 2.00 1.00 -0.02
C GLU A 56 0.87 1.40 0.94
N HIS A 57 0.93 2.59 1.54
CA HIS A 57 -0.13 3.10 2.39
C HIS A 57 -1.44 3.34 1.64
N LYS A 58 -1.39 3.87 0.42
CA LYS A 58 -2.58 4.07 -0.41
C LYS A 58 -3.22 2.76 -0.83
N ASP A 59 -2.42 1.76 -1.13
CA ASP A 59 -2.93 0.48 -1.60
C ASP A 59 -3.61 -0.30 -0.46
N ILE A 60 -3.06 -0.28 0.75
CA ILE A 60 -3.74 -0.92 1.89
C ILE A 60 -5.03 -0.19 2.27
N GLN A 61 -5.09 1.14 2.18
CA GLN A 61 -6.32 1.88 2.42
C GLN A 61 -7.42 1.50 1.42
N LYS A 62 -7.12 1.43 0.13
CA LYS A 62 -8.07 0.96 -0.90
C LYS A 62 -8.61 -0.43 -0.60
N VAL A 63 -7.74 -1.34 -0.17
CA VAL A 63 -8.14 -2.70 0.22
C VAL A 63 -9.08 -2.68 1.42
N MET A 64 -8.78 -1.92 2.45
CA MET A 64 -9.63 -1.81 3.64
C MET A 64 -11.00 -1.21 3.31
N GLU A 65 -11.03 -0.15 2.51
CA GLU A 65 -12.28 0.47 2.02
C GLU A 65 -13.10 -0.53 1.19
N TYR A 66 -12.44 -1.29 0.32
CA TYR A 66 -13.10 -2.32 -0.47
C TYR A 66 -13.69 -3.43 0.40
N ILE A 67 -12.98 -3.89 1.43
CA ILE A 67 -13.48 -4.89 2.38
C ILE A 67 -14.73 -4.36 3.10
N VAL A 68 -14.70 -3.13 3.60
CA VAL A 68 -15.82 -2.50 4.30
C VAL A 68 -17.03 -2.29 3.37
N ALA A 69 -16.81 -2.01 2.09
CA ALA A 69 -17.90 -1.85 1.12
C ALA A 69 -18.52 -3.20 0.70
N HIS A 70 -17.74 -4.29 0.68
CA HIS A 70 -18.12 -5.59 0.12
C HIS A 70 -18.08 -6.74 1.15
N TYR A 71 -18.09 -6.46 2.46
CA TYR A 71 -17.96 -7.48 3.52
C TYR A 71 -19.01 -8.59 3.46
N ARG A 72 -20.17 -8.34 2.88
CA ARG A 72 -21.26 -9.33 2.70
C ARG A 72 -20.95 -10.38 1.64
N GLU A 73 -20.04 -10.05 0.72
CA GLU A 73 -19.67 -10.91 -0.39
C GLU A 73 -18.62 -11.95 0.01
N ASN A 74 -18.43 -12.94 -0.86
CA ASN A 74 -17.38 -13.94 -0.67
C ASN A 74 -16.00 -13.37 -1.08
N LEU A 75 -15.43 -12.55 -0.21
CA LEU A 75 -14.10 -11.97 -0.45
C LEU A 75 -13.01 -13.01 -0.25
N THR A 76 -12.08 -13.08 -1.19
CA THR A 76 -10.88 -13.94 -1.14
C THR A 76 -9.60 -13.10 -1.28
N LEU A 77 -8.48 -13.69 -0.88
CA LEU A 77 -7.16 -13.04 -1.03
C LEU A 77 -6.86 -12.70 -2.50
N GLU A 78 -7.29 -13.55 -3.43
CA GLU A 78 -7.10 -13.35 -4.86
C GLU A 78 -7.85 -12.13 -5.38
N VAL A 79 -9.10 -11.93 -4.92
CA VAL A 79 -9.92 -10.77 -5.30
C VAL A 79 -9.26 -9.48 -4.83
N LEU A 80 -8.82 -9.44 -3.58
CA LEU A 80 -8.18 -8.26 -3.01
C LEU A 80 -6.81 -7.95 -3.62
N ALA A 81 -5.99 -9.00 -3.83
CA ALA A 81 -4.70 -8.85 -4.49
C ALA A 81 -4.84 -8.30 -5.91
N LYS A 82 -5.84 -8.79 -6.66
CA LYS A 82 -6.17 -8.29 -8.00
C LYS A 82 -6.60 -6.82 -7.97
N HIS A 83 -7.34 -6.41 -6.93
CA HIS A 83 -7.81 -5.02 -6.80
C HIS A 83 -6.67 -4.00 -6.73
N ILE A 84 -5.53 -4.39 -6.17
CA ILE A 84 -4.32 -3.56 -6.09
C ILE A 84 -3.18 -4.04 -7.00
N HIS A 85 -3.49 -4.89 -7.99
CA HIS A 85 -2.52 -5.45 -8.94
C HIS A 85 -1.32 -6.16 -8.30
N MET A 86 -1.55 -6.82 -7.15
CA MET A 86 -0.52 -7.53 -6.40
C MET A 86 -0.63 -9.04 -6.57
N ASN A 87 0.50 -9.76 -6.45
CA ASN A 87 0.49 -11.21 -6.44
C ASN A 87 -0.18 -11.74 -5.15
N PRO A 88 -1.16 -12.69 -5.23
CA PRO A 88 -1.88 -13.22 -4.07
C PRO A 88 -1.00 -13.83 -2.98
N PHE A 89 0.10 -14.50 -3.36
CA PHE A 89 1.03 -15.09 -2.39
C PHE A 89 1.73 -14.02 -1.54
N TYR A 90 2.11 -12.92 -2.16
CA TYR A 90 2.71 -11.78 -1.46
C TYR A 90 1.68 -11.00 -0.65
N PHE A 91 0.46 -10.86 -1.17
CA PHE A 91 -0.61 -10.06 -0.57
C PHE A 91 -0.94 -10.49 0.86
N SER A 92 -0.98 -11.79 1.16
CA SER A 92 -1.27 -12.29 2.50
C SER A 92 -0.29 -11.77 3.56
N SER A 93 1.00 -11.85 3.26
CA SER A 93 2.07 -11.34 4.13
C SER A 93 2.06 -9.81 4.22
N TYR A 94 1.84 -9.15 3.10
CA TYR A 94 1.70 -7.71 2.99
C TYR A 94 0.55 -7.19 3.86
N PHE A 95 -0.65 -7.76 3.72
CA PHE A 95 -1.82 -7.38 4.50
C PHE A 95 -1.56 -7.53 6.00
N LYS A 96 -1.04 -8.68 6.43
CA LYS A 96 -0.70 -8.93 7.83
C LYS A 96 0.32 -7.94 8.38
N LYS A 97 1.33 -7.57 7.58
CA LYS A 97 2.36 -6.59 7.97
C LYS A 97 1.75 -5.19 8.15
N GLN A 98 0.86 -4.77 7.25
CA GLN A 98 0.29 -3.43 7.24
C GLN A 98 -0.84 -3.25 8.28
N VAL A 99 -1.68 -4.27 8.47
CA VAL A 99 -2.90 -4.22 9.31
C VAL A 99 -2.69 -4.84 10.69
N GLY A 100 -1.62 -5.62 10.88
CA GLY A 100 -1.29 -6.30 12.15
C GLY A 100 -2.05 -7.61 12.37
N GLN A 101 -2.98 -7.98 11.50
CA GLN A 101 -3.78 -9.20 11.58
C GLN A 101 -4.01 -9.79 10.18
N ASN A 102 -4.35 -11.08 10.10
CA ASN A 102 -4.64 -11.67 8.80
C ASN A 102 -5.97 -11.18 8.21
N PHE A 103 -6.13 -11.33 6.89
CA PHE A 103 -7.31 -10.87 6.17
C PHE A 103 -8.62 -11.48 6.70
N LYS A 104 -8.63 -12.80 7.00
CA LYS A 104 -9.82 -13.51 7.50
C LYS A 104 -10.31 -12.95 8.82
N ASP A 105 -9.41 -12.69 9.74
CA ASP A 105 -9.73 -12.13 11.06
C ASP A 105 -10.25 -10.70 10.91
N TYR A 106 -9.63 -9.90 10.03
CA TYR A 106 -10.10 -8.55 9.72
C TYR A 106 -11.51 -8.55 9.14
N LEU A 107 -11.78 -9.38 8.12
CA LEU A 107 -13.11 -9.50 7.52
C LEU A 107 -14.14 -9.97 8.54
N ASN A 108 -13.82 -10.97 9.35
CA ASN A 108 -14.73 -11.44 10.39
C ASN A 108 -15.03 -10.35 11.43
N ARG A 109 -14.04 -9.55 11.80
CA ARG A 109 -14.25 -8.41 12.71
C ARG A 109 -15.22 -7.39 12.11
N VAL A 110 -15.02 -6.98 10.85
CA VAL A 110 -15.92 -6.06 10.16
C VAL A 110 -17.36 -6.63 10.12
N ARG A 111 -17.53 -7.92 9.81
CA ARG A 111 -18.82 -8.58 9.80
C ARG A 111 -19.48 -8.60 11.19
N MET A 112 -18.70 -8.86 12.23
CA MET A 112 -19.22 -8.88 13.61
C MET A 112 -19.63 -7.49 14.10
N GLU A 113 -18.91 -6.44 13.73
CA GLU A 113 -19.26 -5.06 14.03
C GLU A 113 -20.64 -4.71 13.41
N HIS A 114 -20.86 -5.04 12.16
CA HIS A 114 -22.14 -4.83 11.49
C HIS A 114 -23.26 -5.77 12.02
N ALA A 115 -22.92 -7.00 12.40
CA ALA A 115 -23.88 -7.91 13.03
C ALA A 115 -24.37 -7.37 14.38
N LEU A 116 -23.47 -6.77 15.17
CA LEU A 116 -23.83 -6.14 16.44
C LEU A 116 -24.78 -4.94 16.22
N GLU A 117 -24.51 -4.10 15.22
CA GLU A 117 -25.40 -2.98 14.87
C GLU A 117 -26.79 -3.47 14.48
N LEU A 118 -26.88 -4.53 13.68
CA LEU A 118 -28.17 -5.13 13.28
C LEU A 118 -28.89 -5.76 14.47
N LEU A 119 -28.17 -6.40 15.38
CA LEU A 119 -28.74 -7.00 16.59
C LEU A 119 -29.36 -5.96 17.53
N LEU A 120 -28.74 -4.79 17.63
CA LEU A 120 -29.20 -3.70 18.49
C LEU A 120 -30.35 -2.88 17.88
N ASN A 121 -30.40 -2.80 16.54
CA ASN A 121 -31.29 -1.89 15.82
C ASN A 121 -32.37 -2.58 14.99
N SER A 122 -32.52 -3.91 15.09
CA SER A 122 -33.56 -4.67 14.36
C SER A 122 -34.10 -5.83 15.16
N ASP A 123 -35.28 -6.29 14.81
CA ASP A 123 -35.95 -7.49 15.39
C ASP A 123 -35.59 -8.78 14.65
N LYS A 124 -34.50 -8.75 13.83
CA LYS A 124 -34.05 -9.90 13.05
C LYS A 124 -33.47 -10.99 13.94
N ARG A 125 -33.72 -12.24 13.55
CA ARG A 125 -33.16 -13.39 14.26
C ARG A 125 -31.63 -13.52 13.96
N SER A 126 -30.88 -14.11 14.89
CA SER A 126 -29.42 -14.22 14.79
C SER A 126 -28.96 -14.91 13.49
N TYR A 127 -29.72 -15.88 12.96
CA TYR A 127 -29.35 -16.54 11.71
C TYR A 127 -29.56 -15.64 10.48
N GLU A 128 -30.61 -14.78 10.49
CA GLU A 128 -30.89 -13.80 9.43
C GLU A 128 -29.77 -12.74 9.40
N ILE A 129 -29.35 -12.29 10.58
CA ILE A 129 -28.21 -11.35 10.72
C ILE A 129 -26.93 -11.99 10.22
N ALA A 130 -26.63 -13.24 10.59
CA ALA A 130 -25.44 -13.96 10.15
C ALA A 130 -25.39 -14.08 8.62
N GLU A 131 -26.49 -14.41 7.98
CA GLU A 131 -26.60 -14.48 6.52
C GLU A 131 -26.41 -13.10 5.88
N GLU A 132 -27.04 -12.07 6.43
CA GLU A 132 -26.96 -10.71 5.90
C GLU A 132 -25.55 -10.12 5.97
N VAL A 133 -24.78 -10.42 7.01
CA VAL A 133 -23.39 -9.96 7.12
C VAL A 133 -22.39 -10.86 6.39
N GLY A 134 -22.84 -11.92 5.72
CA GLY A 134 -22.03 -12.75 4.83
C GLY A 134 -21.45 -14.02 5.43
N PHE A 135 -21.92 -14.48 6.60
CA PHE A 135 -21.60 -15.81 7.11
C PHE A 135 -22.48 -16.87 6.44
N LYS A 136 -21.84 -17.75 5.63
CA LYS A 136 -22.57 -18.80 4.91
C LYS A 136 -22.83 -20.07 5.75
N ASP A 137 -21.96 -20.33 6.74
CA ASP A 137 -22.03 -21.50 7.64
C ASP A 137 -22.18 -21.03 9.10
N TYR A 138 -23.41 -20.76 9.51
CA TYR A 138 -23.76 -20.42 10.89
C TYR A 138 -24.34 -21.59 11.69
N ARG A 139 -24.19 -22.83 11.16
CA ARG A 139 -24.62 -24.08 11.80
C ARG A 139 -23.56 -24.69 12.67
#